data_174597b758987ff23600242a6d4ce505
#
_entry.id   174597b758987ff23600242a6d4ce505
#
_cell.length_a   1.000
_cell.length_b   1.000
_cell.length_c   1.000
_cell.angle_alpha   90.00
_cell.angle_beta   90.00
_cell.angle_gamma   90.00
#
_symmetry.space_group_name_H-M   'P 1'
#
loop_
_entity.id
_entity.type
_entity.pdbx_description
1 polymer ?
#
loop_
_entity_poly.entity_id
_entity_poly.type
_entity_poly.pdbx_seq_one_letter_code
_entity_poly.pdbx_strand_id
1 'polypeptide(L)'
;GLGGDALRVIAQLSVLGGALCYAMQSVLTRLIIKGDVLVAAAATLLVASVIVVPVALWQTPPWTLSPRWQSVTAVCWLGVVPTAIATVLYFQLIRSAGPSFMSLVNYLSPGVAVLLGLWIMGEHPAPNAYLGLALILIGIAVANRRRSP
;
A
#
# COMPACT_ATOMS: atom_id res chain seq x y z
N GLY A 1 -1.75 -9.31 -29.39
CA GLY A 1 -0.53 -8.86 -29.97
C GLY A 1 0.58 -8.66 -28.94
N LEU A 2 1.83 -8.81 -29.35
CA LEU A 2 3.04 -8.74 -28.52
C LEU A 2 3.15 -7.49 -27.60
N GLY A 3 2.51 -6.38 -27.94
CA GLY A 3 2.51 -5.16 -27.10
C GLY A 3 1.69 -5.29 -25.82
N GLY A 4 0.61 -6.05 -25.83
CA GLY A 4 -0.24 -6.27 -24.64
C GLY A 4 0.44 -7.14 -23.59
N ASP A 5 1.22 -8.11 -24.01
CA ASP A 5 1.91 -9.02 -23.10
C ASP A 5 3.14 -8.35 -22.47
N ALA A 6 3.86 -7.53 -23.21
CA ALA A 6 4.98 -6.73 -22.68
C ALA A 6 4.50 -5.71 -21.62
N LEU A 7 3.39 -5.01 -21.87
CA LEU A 7 2.80 -4.09 -20.90
C LEU A 7 2.34 -4.79 -19.63
N ARG A 8 1.77 -5.99 -19.72
CA ARG A 8 1.40 -6.81 -18.56
C ARG A 8 2.61 -7.20 -17.73
N VAL A 9 3.69 -7.64 -18.38
CA VAL A 9 4.93 -8.01 -17.68
C VAL A 9 5.53 -6.79 -16.98
N ILE A 10 5.59 -5.63 -17.63
CA ILE A 10 6.07 -4.38 -17.02
C ILE A 10 5.22 -4.00 -15.82
N ALA A 11 3.89 -4.08 -15.94
CA ALA A 11 2.99 -3.80 -14.83
C ALA A 11 3.21 -4.75 -13.64
N GLN A 12 3.39 -6.04 -13.89
CA GLN A 12 3.68 -7.04 -12.86
C GLN A 12 5.03 -6.79 -12.17
N LEU A 13 6.06 -6.47 -12.95
CA LEU A 13 7.38 -6.12 -12.40
C LEU A 13 7.33 -4.83 -11.57
N SER A 14 6.53 -3.84 -11.97
CA SER A 14 6.33 -2.62 -11.20
C SER A 14 5.65 -2.89 -9.85
N VAL A 15 4.67 -3.78 -9.81
CA VAL A 15 4.02 -4.22 -8.56
C VAL A 15 5.00 -4.94 -7.63
N LEU A 16 5.82 -5.85 -8.19
CA LEU A 16 6.87 -6.53 -7.42
C LEU A 16 7.92 -5.55 -6.88
N GLY A 17 8.34 -4.59 -7.68
CA GLY A 17 9.24 -3.51 -7.26
C GLY A 17 8.65 -2.70 -6.10
N GLY A 18 7.38 -2.32 -6.20
CA GLY A 18 6.66 -1.65 -5.11
C GLY A 18 6.60 -2.48 -3.83
N ALA A 19 6.32 -3.76 -3.93
CA ALA A 19 6.30 -4.68 -2.78
C ALA A 19 7.68 -4.80 -2.11
N LEU A 20 8.76 -4.87 -2.90
CA LEU A 20 10.13 -4.86 -2.38
C LEU A 20 10.47 -3.56 -1.66
N CYS A 21 10.14 -2.41 -2.25
CA CYS A 21 10.33 -1.10 -1.60
C CYS A 21 9.57 -1.02 -0.27
N TYR A 22 8.34 -1.54 -0.22
CA TYR A 22 7.53 -1.58 1.01
C TYR A 22 8.16 -2.47 2.09
N ALA A 23 8.67 -3.64 1.70
CA ALA A 23 9.38 -4.53 2.61
C ALA A 23 10.67 -3.89 3.14
N MET A 24 11.46 -3.26 2.29
CA MET A 24 12.68 -2.53 2.68
C MET A 24 12.34 -1.37 3.62
N GLN A 25 11.31 -0.59 3.31
CA GLN A 25 10.86 0.51 4.18
C GLN A 25 10.55 0.01 5.59
N SER A 26 9.83 -1.11 5.74
CA SER A 26 9.46 -1.63 7.06
C SER A 26 10.66 -2.04 7.90
N VAL A 27 11.69 -2.62 7.28
CA VAL A 27 12.94 -2.98 7.95
C VAL A 27 13.76 -1.73 8.30
N LEU A 28 13.94 -0.81 7.34
CA LEU A 28 14.67 0.44 7.54
C LEU A 28 14.03 1.31 8.61
N THR A 29 12.71 1.40 8.63
CA THR A 29 11.95 2.12 9.66
C THR A 29 12.36 1.66 11.05
N ARG A 30 12.42 0.36 11.29
CA ARG A 30 12.80 -0.19 12.59
C ARG A 30 14.27 0.09 12.95
N LEU A 31 15.16 0.05 11.96
CA LEU A 31 16.60 0.20 12.20
C LEU A 31 17.02 1.66 12.38
N ILE A 32 16.43 2.57 11.61
CA ILE A 32 16.89 3.95 11.48
C ILE A 32 16.08 4.91 12.35
N ILE A 33 14.76 4.69 12.45
CA ILE A 33 13.87 5.65 13.11
C ILE A 33 13.86 5.37 14.61
N LYS A 34 14.69 6.13 15.34
CA LYS A 34 14.77 6.11 16.82
C LYS A 34 14.03 7.29 17.46
N GLY A 35 13.60 8.28 16.66
CA GLY A 35 12.95 9.52 17.11
C GLY A 35 11.42 9.42 17.24
N ASP A 36 10.78 10.57 17.18
CA ASP A 36 9.33 10.67 17.23
C ASP A 36 8.68 10.06 15.97
N VAL A 37 7.64 9.24 16.20
CA VAL A 37 6.90 8.56 15.13
C VAL A 37 6.20 9.54 14.20
N LEU A 38 5.66 10.64 14.75
CA LEU A 38 4.96 11.64 13.97
C LEU A 38 5.91 12.39 13.03
N VAL A 39 7.09 12.73 13.52
CA VAL A 39 8.14 13.36 12.72
C VAL A 39 8.60 12.43 11.60
N ALA A 40 8.79 11.16 11.91
CA ALA A 40 9.18 10.16 10.92
C ALA A 40 8.12 9.95 9.83
N ALA A 41 6.84 9.88 10.22
CA ALA A 41 5.73 9.79 9.29
C ALA A 41 5.63 11.04 8.40
N ALA A 42 5.70 12.23 8.98
CA ALA A 42 5.67 13.50 8.25
C ALA A 42 6.85 13.62 7.28
N ALA A 43 8.07 13.32 7.71
CA ALA A 43 9.26 13.35 6.86
C ALA A 43 9.12 12.38 5.67
N THR A 44 8.62 11.18 5.89
CA THR A 44 8.41 10.19 4.82
C THR A 44 7.40 10.69 3.78
N LEU A 45 6.27 11.26 4.23
CA LEU A 45 5.25 11.81 3.34
C LEU A 45 5.77 13.04 2.58
N LEU A 46 6.55 13.91 3.23
CA LEU A 46 7.16 15.08 2.58
C LEU A 46 8.15 14.65 1.50
N VAL A 47 9.06 13.73 1.79
CA VAL A 47 10.02 13.21 0.81
C VAL A 47 9.30 12.56 -0.37
N ALA A 48 8.29 11.72 -0.10
CA ALA A 48 7.46 11.13 -1.14
C ALA A 48 6.78 12.20 -2.01
N SER A 49 6.24 13.26 -1.40
CA SER A 49 5.61 14.37 -2.11
C SER A 49 6.60 15.13 -3.01
N VAL A 50 7.80 15.40 -2.52
CA VAL A 50 8.85 16.07 -3.31
C VAL A 50 9.22 15.29 -4.55
N ILE A 51 9.14 13.95 -4.51
CA ILE A 51 9.44 13.09 -5.66
C ILE A 51 8.22 12.98 -6.59
N VAL A 52 7.05 12.71 -6.02
CA VAL A 52 5.84 12.36 -6.80
C VAL A 52 5.20 13.58 -7.44
N VAL A 53 5.16 14.73 -6.74
CA VAL A 53 4.51 15.94 -7.24
C VAL A 53 5.10 16.45 -8.56
N PRO A 54 6.43 16.58 -8.74
CA PRO A 54 7.00 16.98 -10.03
C PRO A 54 6.64 16.03 -11.17
N VAL A 55 6.68 14.71 -10.92
CA VAL A 55 6.33 13.70 -11.92
C VAL A 55 4.85 13.81 -12.30
N ALA A 56 3.97 13.98 -11.33
CA ALA A 56 2.53 14.16 -11.56
C ALA A 56 2.23 15.44 -12.34
N LEU A 57 2.88 16.54 -12.00
CA LEU A 57 2.75 17.83 -12.69
C LEU A 57 3.24 17.76 -14.15
N TRP A 58 4.26 16.97 -14.41
CA TRP A 58 4.76 16.78 -15.77
C TRP A 58 3.81 15.92 -16.62
N GLN A 59 3.25 14.86 -16.04
CA GLN A 59 2.35 13.96 -16.77
C GLN A 59 0.96 14.58 -17.01
N THR A 60 0.42 15.25 -16.02
CA THR A 60 -0.94 15.82 -16.09
C THR A 60 -0.98 17.15 -15.35
N PRO A 61 -0.69 18.26 -16.03
CA PRO A 61 -0.72 19.57 -15.39
C PRO A 61 -2.10 19.91 -14.84
N PRO A 62 -2.23 20.31 -13.57
CA PRO A 62 -3.52 20.53 -12.92
C PRO A 62 -4.35 21.66 -13.55
N TRP A 63 -3.70 22.61 -14.23
CA TRP A 63 -4.40 23.69 -14.95
C TRP A 63 -5.10 23.22 -16.24
N THR A 64 -4.87 22.00 -16.70
CA THR A 64 -5.58 21.38 -17.82
C THR A 64 -6.83 20.63 -17.38
N LEU A 65 -6.98 20.43 -16.08
CA LEU A 65 -8.07 19.67 -15.47
C LEU A 65 -9.13 20.65 -14.95
N SER A 66 -10.39 20.31 -15.13
CA SER A 66 -11.53 20.98 -14.48
C SER A 66 -12.20 19.99 -13.51
N PRO A 67 -11.58 19.69 -12.37
CA PRO A 67 -12.12 18.70 -11.46
C PRO A 67 -13.41 19.21 -10.81
N ARG A 68 -14.37 18.32 -10.67
CA ARG A 68 -15.57 18.60 -9.89
C ARG A 68 -15.17 18.77 -8.42
N TRP A 69 -15.88 19.62 -7.70
CA TRP A 69 -15.68 19.83 -6.27
C TRP A 69 -15.64 18.51 -5.46
N GLN A 70 -16.54 17.58 -5.80
CA GLN A 70 -16.56 16.25 -5.16
C GLN A 70 -15.27 15.46 -5.34
N SER A 71 -14.61 15.57 -6.50
CA SER A 71 -13.33 14.90 -6.75
C SER A 71 -12.22 15.53 -5.92
N VAL A 72 -12.21 16.84 -5.80
CA VAL A 72 -11.22 17.56 -4.97
C VAL A 72 -11.37 17.17 -3.50
N THR A 73 -12.60 17.19 -2.97
CA THR A 73 -12.86 16.80 -1.58
C THR A 73 -12.51 15.33 -1.33
N ALA A 74 -12.81 14.43 -2.27
CA ALA A 74 -12.46 13.01 -2.14
C ALA A 74 -10.94 12.81 -2.09
N VAL A 75 -10.17 13.51 -2.93
CA VAL A 75 -8.71 13.42 -2.92
C VAL A 75 -8.12 13.99 -1.63
N CYS A 76 -8.62 15.13 -1.17
CA CYS A 76 -8.20 15.72 0.13
C CYS A 76 -8.51 14.77 1.30
N TRP A 77 -9.69 14.18 1.31
CA TRP A 77 -10.07 13.20 2.32
C TRP A 77 -9.15 11.98 2.30
N LEU A 78 -8.88 11.41 1.13
CA LEU A 78 -7.98 10.26 0.94
C LEU A 78 -6.54 10.57 1.35
N GLY A 79 -6.07 11.80 1.10
CA GLY A 79 -4.73 12.22 1.50
C GLY A 79 -4.59 12.37 3.02
N VAL A 80 -5.56 13.01 3.66
CA VAL A 80 -5.48 13.30 5.10
C VAL A 80 -5.86 12.09 5.96
N VAL A 81 -7.02 11.49 5.74
CA VAL A 81 -7.55 10.48 6.67
C VAL A 81 -6.85 9.12 6.49
N PRO A 82 -6.99 8.40 5.37
CA PRO A 82 -6.35 7.09 5.29
C PRO A 82 -4.83 7.17 5.11
N THR A 83 -4.28 8.17 4.42
CA THR A 83 -2.85 8.22 4.17
C THR A 83 -2.06 8.75 5.38
N ALA A 84 -2.40 9.92 5.92
CA ALA A 84 -1.65 10.48 7.03
C ALA A 84 -1.85 9.66 8.32
N ILE A 85 -3.10 9.34 8.68
CA ILE A 85 -3.40 8.58 9.89
C ILE A 85 -2.82 7.16 9.79
N ALA A 86 -3.04 6.47 8.65
CA ALA A 86 -2.51 5.13 8.46
C ALA A 86 -0.98 5.11 8.49
N THR A 87 -0.31 6.14 7.95
CA THR A 87 1.16 6.22 8.00
C THR A 87 1.65 6.35 9.45
N VAL A 88 1.04 7.19 10.26
CA VAL A 88 1.39 7.32 11.69
C VAL A 88 1.17 6.00 12.42
N LEU A 89 0.02 5.36 12.24
CA LEU A 89 -0.29 4.06 12.85
C LEU A 89 0.67 2.97 12.37
N TYR A 90 1.05 2.98 11.10
CA TYR A 90 2.02 2.05 10.53
C TYR A 90 3.39 2.16 11.22
N PHE A 91 3.93 3.37 11.34
CA PHE A 91 5.21 3.58 12.03
C PHE A 91 5.13 3.22 13.51
N GLN A 92 4.03 3.57 14.16
CA GLN A 92 3.80 3.24 15.57
C GLN A 92 3.76 1.71 15.78
N LEU A 93 3.09 0.99 14.90
CA LEU A 93 2.97 -0.46 14.95
C LEU A 93 4.32 -1.17 14.68
N ILE A 94 5.08 -0.72 13.69
CA ILE A 94 6.43 -1.24 13.44
C ILE A 94 7.33 -1.02 14.66
N ARG A 95 7.23 0.13 15.31
CA ARG A 95 8.05 0.45 16.47
C ARG A 95 7.68 -0.39 17.70
N SER A 96 6.41 -0.61 17.95
CA SER A 96 5.90 -1.34 19.12
C SER A 96 5.93 -2.86 18.94
N ALA A 97 5.44 -3.36 17.84
CA ALA A 97 5.27 -4.79 17.57
C ALA A 97 6.27 -5.37 16.54
N GLY A 98 6.95 -4.50 15.81
CA GLY A 98 7.98 -4.86 14.84
C GLY A 98 7.47 -5.18 13.43
N PRO A 99 8.40 -5.23 12.44
CA PRO A 99 8.05 -5.44 11.03
C PRO A 99 7.36 -6.78 10.76
N SER A 100 7.67 -7.79 11.55
CA SER A 100 7.05 -9.12 11.42
C SER A 100 5.57 -9.11 11.78
N PHE A 101 5.16 -8.33 12.77
CA PHE A 101 3.75 -8.14 13.10
C PHE A 101 3.05 -7.31 12.01
N MET A 102 3.71 -6.28 11.50
CA MET A 102 3.16 -5.47 10.41
C MET A 102 2.93 -6.27 9.14
N SER A 103 3.74 -7.29 8.87
CA SER A 103 3.48 -8.19 7.75
C SER A 103 2.15 -8.94 7.88
N LEU A 104 1.71 -9.29 9.09
CA LEU A 104 0.40 -9.90 9.32
C LEU A 104 -0.75 -8.97 8.94
N VAL A 105 -0.63 -7.69 9.27
CA VAL A 105 -1.63 -6.67 8.88
C VAL A 105 -1.71 -6.54 7.37
N ASN A 106 -0.56 -6.52 6.68
CA ASN A 106 -0.51 -6.47 5.22
C ASN A 106 -1.16 -7.70 4.57
N TYR A 107 -1.10 -8.84 5.21
CA TYR A 107 -1.75 -10.05 4.72
C TYR A 107 -3.26 -10.06 4.96
N LEU A 108 -3.72 -9.43 6.03
CA LEU A 108 -5.15 -9.29 6.31
C LEU A 108 -5.83 -8.33 5.32
N SER A 109 -5.08 -7.36 4.81
CA SER A 109 -5.56 -6.31 3.90
C SER A 109 -6.28 -6.85 2.64
N PRO A 110 -5.72 -7.81 1.87
CA PRO A 110 -6.43 -8.38 0.72
C PRO A 110 -7.72 -9.10 1.10
N GLY A 111 -7.74 -9.78 2.25
CA GLY A 111 -8.95 -10.44 2.75
C GLY A 111 -10.06 -9.43 3.07
N VAL A 112 -9.71 -8.37 3.78
CA VAL A 112 -10.65 -7.27 4.09
C VAL A 112 -11.11 -6.58 2.81
N ALA A 113 -10.22 -6.33 1.85
CA ALA A 113 -10.58 -5.71 0.57
C ALA A 113 -11.60 -6.54 -0.22
N VAL A 114 -11.41 -7.86 -0.31
CA VAL A 114 -12.37 -8.76 -0.95
C VAL A 114 -13.73 -8.75 -0.22
N LEU A 115 -13.73 -8.80 1.10
CA LEU A 115 -14.97 -8.73 1.89
C LEU A 115 -15.72 -7.42 1.68
N LEU A 116 -15.02 -6.29 1.67
CA LEU A 116 -15.62 -4.98 1.45
C LEU A 116 -16.12 -4.84 0.01
N GLY A 117 -15.39 -5.36 -0.99
CA GLY A 117 -15.82 -5.41 -2.39
C GLY A 117 -17.13 -6.19 -2.57
N LEU A 118 -17.22 -7.38 -1.93
CA LEU A 118 -18.42 -8.21 -1.94
C LEU A 118 -19.61 -7.52 -1.25
N TRP A 119 -19.41 -7.00 -0.04
CA TRP A 119 -20.52 -6.55 0.81
C TRP A 119 -20.98 -5.12 0.49
N ILE A 120 -20.04 -4.22 0.21
CA ILE A 120 -20.36 -2.79 0.01
C ILE A 120 -20.56 -2.48 -1.46
N MET A 121 -19.71 -3.04 -2.34
CA MET A 121 -19.74 -2.72 -3.77
C MET A 121 -20.55 -3.73 -4.58
N GLY A 122 -20.97 -4.86 -3.99
CA GLY A 122 -21.71 -5.92 -4.71
C GLY A 122 -20.88 -6.56 -5.82
N GLU A 123 -19.56 -6.49 -5.72
CA GLU A 123 -18.67 -7.06 -6.73
C GLU A 123 -18.71 -8.59 -6.67
N HIS A 124 -18.63 -9.23 -7.83
CA HIS A 124 -18.46 -10.68 -7.96
C HIS A 124 -17.04 -10.97 -8.47
N PRO A 125 -16.06 -11.15 -7.56
CA PRO A 125 -14.68 -11.44 -7.96
C PRO A 125 -14.63 -12.72 -8.82
N ALA A 126 -13.77 -12.70 -9.83
CA ALA A 126 -13.54 -13.87 -10.64
C ALA A 126 -12.96 -15.05 -9.79
N PRO A 127 -13.23 -16.32 -10.15
CA PRO A 127 -12.78 -17.48 -9.36
C PRO A 127 -11.27 -17.50 -9.06
N ASN A 128 -10.45 -16.98 -9.97
CA ASN A 128 -9.01 -16.82 -9.79
C ASN A 128 -8.62 -15.83 -8.68
N ALA A 129 -9.47 -14.85 -8.33
CA ALA A 129 -9.23 -13.97 -7.20
C ALA A 129 -9.32 -14.72 -5.86
N TYR A 130 -10.27 -15.64 -5.73
CA TYR A 130 -10.39 -16.51 -4.55
C TYR A 130 -9.22 -17.49 -4.43
N LEU A 131 -8.74 -18.03 -5.55
CA LEU A 131 -7.53 -18.87 -5.56
C LEU A 131 -6.30 -18.07 -5.14
N GLY A 132 -6.15 -16.85 -5.64
CA GLY A 132 -5.07 -15.94 -5.23
C GLY A 132 -5.10 -15.64 -3.73
N LEU A 133 -6.28 -15.33 -3.18
CA LEU A 133 -6.46 -15.10 -1.75
C LEU A 133 -6.11 -16.34 -0.92
N ALA A 134 -6.56 -17.50 -1.33
CA ALA A 134 -6.26 -18.76 -0.65
C ALA A 134 -4.75 -19.05 -0.63
N LEU A 135 -4.06 -18.86 -1.76
CA LEU A 135 -2.60 -19.02 -1.85
C LEU A 135 -1.85 -18.04 -0.93
N ILE A 136 -2.29 -16.80 -0.86
CA ILE A 136 -1.74 -15.80 0.07
C ILE A 136 -1.92 -16.28 1.51
N LEU A 137 -3.11 -16.68 1.91
CA LEU A 137 -3.40 -17.12 3.28
C LEU A 137 -2.61 -18.39 3.66
N ILE A 138 -2.47 -19.34 2.75
CA ILE A 138 -1.64 -20.54 2.94
C ILE A 138 -0.17 -20.15 3.10
N GLY A 139 0.35 -19.28 2.23
CA GLY A 139 1.73 -18.78 2.32
C GLY A 139 2.03 -18.15 3.68
N ILE A 140 1.09 -17.36 4.19
CA ILE A 140 1.17 -16.75 5.54
C ILE A 140 1.22 -17.82 6.63
N ALA A 141 0.29 -18.77 6.58
CA ALA A 141 0.21 -19.82 7.59
C ALA A 141 1.51 -20.65 7.65
N VAL A 142 2.10 -20.95 6.49
CA VAL A 142 3.39 -21.66 6.38
C VAL A 142 4.53 -20.79 6.93
N ALA A 143 4.57 -19.50 6.59
CA ALA A 143 5.61 -18.59 7.08
C ALA A 143 5.56 -18.41 8.59
N ASN A 144 4.37 -18.36 9.19
CA ASN A 144 4.20 -18.23 10.63
C ASN A 144 4.53 -19.52 11.40
N ARG A 145 4.25 -20.70 10.86
CA ARG A 145 4.60 -21.99 11.50
C ARG A 145 6.11 -22.13 11.75
N ARG A 146 6.93 -21.53 10.91
CA ARG A 146 8.41 -21.58 11.06
C ARG A 146 8.96 -20.63 12.14
N ARG A 147 8.10 -19.82 12.77
CA ARG A 147 8.50 -18.80 13.77
C ARG A 147 8.00 -19.09 15.19
N SER A 148 7.25 -20.18 15.41
CA SER A 148 6.99 -20.67 16.77
C SER A 148 8.28 -21.29 17.32
N PRO A 149 8.83 -20.76 18.44
CA PRO A 149 9.98 -21.36 19.09
C PRO A 149 9.63 -22.74 19.65
#